data_7496c59b93aa11e3e052c4534e0ec75c
#
_entry.id   7496c59b93aa11e3e052c4534e0ec75c
#
_cell.length_a   1.000
_cell.length_b   1.000
_cell.length_c   1.000
_cell.angle_alpha   90.00
_cell.angle_beta   90.00
_cell.angle_gamma   90.00
#
_symmetry.space_group_name_H-M   'P 1'
#
loop_
_entity.id
_entity.type
_entity.pdbx_description
1 polymer ?
#
loop_
_entity_poly.entity_id
_entity_poly.type
_entity_poly.pdbx_seq_one_letter_code
_entity_poly.pdbx_strand_id
1 'polypeptide(L)'
;MISVVKFLLIFFLLTSNSYSDDIGANISKKISDSLSEILPGIGYTETSFDLRENHKPDFSILALRELEKYDDGNFFTQFSLFNTEKNNDERIVGNLGFGKRTLSDDKFTMTGFNGFLDLDDAGNARTSLGFEARNAVMGFSANYYAGIADASDEKVLDGYDYRLASQIPYLHWANAFIDSYNWSGEDRDDIEGIKLGSELF
;
A
#
# COMPACT_ATOMS: atom_id res chain seq x y z
N MET A 1 -8.87 11.61 -22.22
CA MET A 1 -8.73 13.04 -21.87
C MET A 1 -9.65 13.50 -20.73
N ILE A 2 -10.90 13.03 -20.66
CA ILE A 2 -11.86 13.39 -19.57
C ILE A 2 -11.47 12.80 -18.21
N SER A 3 -10.82 11.64 -18.18
CA SER A 3 -10.41 10.94 -16.94
C SER A 3 -9.28 11.67 -16.18
N VAL A 4 -8.31 12.24 -16.89
CA VAL A 4 -7.17 12.97 -16.29
C VAL A 4 -7.62 14.29 -15.68
N VAL A 5 -8.60 14.96 -16.28
CA VAL A 5 -9.17 16.21 -15.77
C VAL A 5 -9.96 15.97 -14.48
N LYS A 6 -10.67 14.84 -14.36
CA LYS A 6 -11.35 14.45 -13.12
C LYS A 6 -10.36 14.13 -12.00
N PHE A 7 -9.23 13.52 -12.32
CA PHE A 7 -8.16 13.23 -11.36
C PHE A 7 -7.50 14.52 -10.84
N LEU A 8 -7.24 15.49 -11.71
CA LEU A 8 -6.74 16.82 -11.36
C LEU A 8 -7.74 17.61 -10.49
N LEU A 9 -9.05 17.45 -10.72
CA LEU A 9 -10.09 18.13 -9.94
C LEU A 9 -10.19 17.58 -8.51
N ILE A 10 -9.96 16.28 -8.32
CA ILE A 10 -9.89 15.63 -7.00
C ILE A 10 -8.66 16.15 -6.25
N PHE A 11 -7.54 16.29 -6.92
CA PHE A 11 -6.31 16.87 -6.34
C PHE A 11 -6.50 18.31 -5.86
N PHE A 12 -7.29 19.11 -6.59
CA PHE A 12 -7.54 20.52 -6.24
C PHE A 12 -8.51 20.67 -5.05
N LEU A 13 -9.37 19.69 -4.79
CA LEU A 13 -10.29 19.68 -3.64
C LEU A 13 -9.59 19.33 -2.31
N LEU A 14 -8.41 18.70 -2.36
CA LEU A 14 -7.62 18.33 -1.19
C LEU A 14 -6.84 19.51 -0.58
N THR A 15 -6.76 20.66 -1.28
CA THR A 15 -6.02 21.84 -0.81
C THR A 15 -6.84 22.86 -0.03
N SER A 16 -8.13 22.62 0.22
CA SER A 16 -8.99 23.57 0.96
C SER A 16 -9.18 23.16 2.43
N ASN A 17 -8.68 24.03 3.29
CA ASN A 17 -8.64 23.95 4.76
C ASN A 17 -9.99 23.78 5.45
N SER A 18 -9.95 23.04 6.52
CA SER A 18 -10.76 23.05 7.75
C SER A 18 -12.23 22.63 7.68
N TYR A 19 -12.58 21.56 8.39
CA TYR A 19 -13.67 21.48 9.38
C TYR A 19 -13.98 19.99 9.71
N SER A 20 -13.94 19.66 11.03
CA SER A 20 -14.57 18.54 11.76
C SER A 20 -14.63 17.11 11.15
N ASP A 21 -14.59 16.09 12.01
CA ASP A 21 -14.61 14.63 11.71
C ASP A 21 -15.71 14.21 10.70
N ASP A 22 -16.88 14.84 10.74
CA ASP A 22 -17.99 14.57 9.80
C ASP A 22 -17.67 14.99 8.36
N ILE A 23 -16.86 16.03 8.15
CA ILE A 23 -16.48 16.49 6.81
C ILE A 23 -15.41 15.58 6.24
N GLY A 24 -14.44 15.16 7.07
CA GLY A 24 -13.42 14.18 6.67
C GLY A 24 -14.04 12.87 6.19
N ALA A 25 -14.99 12.31 6.94
CA ALA A 25 -15.72 11.10 6.57
C ALA A 25 -16.53 11.26 5.27
N ASN A 26 -17.18 12.41 5.07
CA ASN A 26 -17.95 12.71 3.86
C ASN A 26 -17.04 12.88 2.63
N ILE A 27 -15.88 13.52 2.79
CA ILE A 27 -14.88 13.67 1.73
C ILE A 27 -14.30 12.29 1.38
N SER A 28 -13.90 11.50 2.36
CA SER A 28 -13.40 10.14 2.19
C SER A 28 -14.37 9.29 1.38
N LYS A 29 -15.65 9.33 1.75
CA LYS A 29 -16.69 8.58 1.03
C LYS A 29 -16.84 9.04 -0.42
N LYS A 30 -16.89 10.35 -0.68
CA LYS A 30 -17.00 10.89 -2.04
C LYS A 30 -15.80 10.53 -2.91
N ILE A 31 -14.58 10.56 -2.34
CA ILE A 31 -13.36 10.15 -3.04
C ILE A 31 -13.40 8.65 -3.33
N SER A 32 -13.79 7.84 -2.36
CA SER A 32 -13.93 6.39 -2.52
C SER A 32 -14.94 6.02 -3.62
N ASP A 33 -16.09 6.67 -3.62
CA ASP A 33 -17.14 6.47 -4.62
C ASP A 33 -16.64 6.89 -6.03
N SER A 34 -15.96 8.06 -6.13
CA SER A 34 -15.40 8.55 -7.40
C SER A 34 -14.28 7.66 -7.93
N LEU A 35 -13.41 7.13 -7.06
CA LEU A 35 -12.35 6.19 -7.43
C LEU A 35 -12.93 4.85 -7.87
N SER A 36 -13.98 4.38 -7.22
CA SER A 36 -14.67 3.15 -7.60
C SER A 36 -15.32 3.28 -8.98
N GLU A 37 -15.76 4.47 -9.38
CA GLU A 37 -16.28 4.76 -10.72
C GLU A 37 -15.18 4.83 -11.78
N ILE A 38 -13.99 5.36 -11.43
CA ILE A 38 -12.85 5.53 -12.35
C ILE A 38 -12.07 4.23 -12.53
N LEU A 39 -11.96 3.43 -11.46
CA LEU A 39 -11.25 2.15 -11.43
C LEU A 39 -12.27 1.00 -11.49
N PRO A 40 -12.72 0.59 -12.68
CA PRO A 40 -13.69 -0.49 -12.81
C PRO A 40 -13.09 -1.82 -12.35
N GLY A 41 -13.95 -2.72 -11.90
CA GLY A 41 -13.59 -4.06 -11.45
C GLY A 41 -14.11 -4.36 -10.05
N ILE A 42 -14.16 -5.65 -9.72
CA ILE A 42 -14.54 -6.13 -8.39
C ILE A 42 -13.37 -5.87 -7.44
N GLY A 43 -13.63 -5.29 -6.29
CA GLY A 43 -12.59 -5.00 -5.31
C GLY A 43 -13.07 -4.05 -4.23
N TYR A 44 -12.13 -3.47 -3.50
CA TYR A 44 -12.43 -2.51 -2.45
C TYR A 44 -11.57 -1.25 -2.60
N THR A 45 -12.04 -0.17 -1.99
CA THR A 45 -11.32 1.09 -1.87
C THR A 45 -11.38 1.51 -0.41
N GLU A 46 -10.23 1.79 0.15
CA GLU A 46 -10.07 2.36 1.49
C GLU A 46 -9.59 3.80 1.37
N THR A 47 -10.14 4.68 2.17
CA THR A 47 -9.68 6.06 2.28
C THR A 47 -9.59 6.43 3.75
N SER A 48 -8.51 7.07 4.14
CA SER A 48 -8.37 7.66 5.47
C SER A 48 -8.00 9.12 5.37
N PHE A 49 -8.53 9.91 6.29
CA PHE A 49 -8.18 11.29 6.51
C PHE A 49 -8.03 11.50 8.01
N ASP A 50 -6.90 12.02 8.42
CA ASP A 50 -6.65 12.43 9.80
C ASP A 50 -6.40 13.94 9.82
N LEU A 51 -7.30 14.65 10.46
CA LEU A 51 -7.24 16.11 10.62
C LEU A 51 -6.93 16.41 12.09
N ARG A 52 -5.69 16.81 12.38
CA ARG A 52 -5.26 17.18 13.71
C ARG A 52 -5.09 18.68 13.80
N GLU A 53 -5.47 19.24 14.94
CA GLU A 53 -5.25 20.66 15.22
C GLU A 53 -3.75 20.99 15.20
N ASN A 54 -3.35 21.99 14.43
CA ASN A 54 -1.96 22.42 14.22
C ASN A 54 -1.03 21.43 13.49
N HIS A 55 -1.58 20.42 12.79
CA HIS A 55 -0.84 19.52 11.93
C HIS A 55 -1.38 19.63 10.50
N LYS A 56 -0.55 19.26 9.53
CA LYS A 56 -1.02 19.08 8.15
C LYS A 56 -1.93 17.85 8.11
N PRO A 57 -2.96 17.84 7.26
CA PRO A 57 -3.84 16.69 7.13
C PRO A 57 -3.08 15.49 6.58
N ASP A 58 -3.24 14.35 7.24
CA ASP A 58 -2.77 13.08 6.70
C ASP A 58 -3.89 12.42 5.90
N PHE A 59 -3.57 11.90 4.72
CA PHE A 59 -4.51 11.16 3.92
C PHE A 59 -3.89 9.89 3.35
N SER A 60 -4.72 8.88 3.16
CA SER A 60 -4.36 7.73 2.34
C SER A 60 -5.55 7.22 1.55
N ILE A 61 -5.27 6.75 0.36
CA ILE A 61 -6.22 6.13 -0.55
C ILE A 61 -5.58 4.83 -1.02
N LEU A 62 -6.29 3.73 -0.90
CA LEU A 62 -5.90 2.43 -1.42
C LEU A 62 -7.06 1.82 -2.18
N ALA A 63 -6.83 1.41 -3.41
CA ALA A 63 -7.80 0.69 -4.22
C ALA A 63 -7.19 -0.60 -4.73
N LEU A 64 -7.87 -1.72 -4.51
CA LEU A 64 -7.52 -3.03 -5.04
C LEU A 64 -8.66 -3.49 -5.96
N ARG A 65 -8.31 -3.95 -7.15
CA ARG A 65 -9.27 -4.39 -8.16
C ARG A 65 -8.85 -5.72 -8.77
N GLU A 66 -9.80 -6.64 -8.85
CA GLU A 66 -9.67 -7.85 -9.64
C GLU A 66 -9.80 -7.48 -11.12
N LEU A 67 -8.78 -7.80 -11.92
CA LEU A 67 -8.77 -7.56 -13.36
C LEU A 67 -9.29 -8.76 -14.13
N GLU A 68 -8.92 -9.95 -13.70
CA GLU A 68 -9.33 -11.21 -14.31
C GLU A 68 -9.43 -12.30 -13.23
N LYS A 69 -10.45 -13.11 -13.32
CA LYS A 69 -10.70 -14.23 -12.43
C LYS A 69 -10.55 -15.55 -13.16
N TYR A 70 -9.86 -16.49 -12.55
CA TYR A 70 -9.68 -17.87 -13.01
C TYR A 70 -10.36 -18.84 -12.04
N ASP A 71 -10.46 -20.11 -12.41
CA ASP A 71 -11.04 -21.14 -11.53
C ASP A 71 -10.18 -21.38 -10.28
N ASP A 72 -8.88 -21.15 -10.39
CA ASP A 72 -7.87 -21.37 -9.36
C ASP A 72 -7.19 -20.08 -8.86
N GLY A 73 -7.68 -18.90 -9.25
CA GLY A 73 -7.05 -17.66 -8.80
C GLY A 73 -7.55 -16.41 -9.48
N ASN A 74 -6.77 -15.32 -9.36
CA ASN A 74 -7.08 -14.07 -10.01
C ASN A 74 -5.83 -13.27 -10.36
N PHE A 75 -6.00 -12.36 -11.32
CA PHE A 75 -5.08 -11.27 -11.59
C PHE A 75 -5.65 -9.97 -11.05
N PHE A 76 -4.86 -9.19 -10.31
CA PHE A 76 -5.32 -7.99 -9.65
C PHE A 76 -4.39 -6.81 -9.90
N THR A 77 -4.92 -5.62 -9.72
CA THR A 77 -4.15 -4.38 -9.60
C THR A 77 -4.41 -3.71 -8.27
N GLN A 78 -3.41 -3.05 -7.76
CA GLN A 78 -3.50 -2.20 -6.57
C GLN A 78 -2.95 -0.82 -6.91
N PHE A 79 -3.67 0.18 -6.46
CA PHE A 79 -3.25 1.57 -6.50
C PHE A 79 -3.31 2.13 -5.08
N SER A 80 -2.31 2.92 -4.69
CA SER A 80 -2.41 3.73 -3.49
C SER A 80 -1.82 5.12 -3.70
N LEU A 81 -2.33 6.07 -2.94
CA LEU A 81 -1.85 7.44 -2.87
C LEU A 81 -1.91 7.87 -1.41
N PHE A 82 -0.82 8.36 -0.87
CA PHE A 82 -0.77 8.83 0.50
C PHE A 82 0.25 9.95 0.66
N ASN A 83 0.07 10.78 1.68
CA ASN A 83 1.09 11.72 2.08
C ASN A 83 1.91 11.16 3.26
N THR A 84 3.14 11.58 3.32
CA THR A 84 4.08 11.29 4.40
C THR A 84 4.90 12.55 4.68
N GLU A 85 5.60 12.56 5.79
CA GLU A 85 6.50 13.66 6.15
C GLU A 85 7.94 13.17 6.17
N LYS A 86 8.83 13.92 5.52
CA LYS A 86 10.27 13.69 5.57
C LYS A 86 10.98 15.00 5.82
N ASN A 87 11.75 15.10 6.91
CA ASN A 87 12.49 16.29 7.31
C ASN A 87 11.61 17.56 7.43
N ASN A 88 10.38 17.46 7.94
CA ASN A 88 9.36 18.51 7.99
C ASN A 88 8.76 18.94 6.64
N ASP A 89 9.14 18.31 5.54
CA ASP A 89 8.52 18.52 4.23
C ASP A 89 7.48 17.43 3.95
N GLU A 90 6.31 17.86 3.50
CA GLU A 90 5.25 16.95 3.07
C GLU A 90 5.61 16.33 1.73
N ARG A 91 5.33 15.05 1.59
CA ARG A 91 5.60 14.27 0.40
C ARG A 91 4.40 13.43 0.04
N ILE A 92 4.05 13.44 -1.23
CA ILE A 92 2.99 12.60 -1.78
C ILE A 92 3.64 11.40 -2.46
N VAL A 93 3.19 10.22 -2.08
CA VAL A 93 3.65 8.95 -2.65
C VAL A 93 2.50 8.27 -3.37
N GLY A 94 2.71 7.95 -4.63
CA GLY A 94 1.83 7.11 -5.45
C GLY A 94 2.44 5.72 -5.64
N ASN A 95 1.61 4.69 -5.53
CA ASN A 95 2.00 3.30 -5.72
C ASN A 95 1.05 2.64 -6.72
N LEU A 96 1.60 1.91 -7.69
CA LEU A 96 0.83 1.11 -8.65
C LEU A 96 1.42 -0.29 -8.70
N GLY A 97 0.58 -1.30 -8.50
CA GLY A 97 0.99 -2.69 -8.49
C GLY A 97 0.08 -3.60 -9.29
N PHE A 98 0.66 -4.71 -9.73
CA PHE A 98 -0.03 -5.81 -10.37
C PHE A 98 0.41 -7.12 -9.72
N GLY A 99 -0.51 -8.07 -9.64
CA GLY A 99 -0.19 -9.36 -9.07
C GLY A 99 -1.13 -10.45 -9.55
N LYS A 100 -0.65 -11.67 -9.42
CA LYS A 100 -1.41 -12.89 -9.67
C LYS A 100 -1.43 -13.74 -8.41
N ARG A 101 -2.60 -14.20 -8.02
CA ARG A 101 -2.81 -15.16 -6.95
C ARG A 101 -3.32 -16.47 -7.54
N THR A 102 -2.79 -17.57 -7.05
CA THR A 102 -3.20 -18.91 -7.45
C THR A 102 -3.48 -19.75 -6.20
N LEU A 103 -4.59 -20.44 -6.21
CA LEU A 103 -4.99 -21.38 -5.18
C LEU A 103 -4.46 -22.76 -5.56
N SER A 104 -3.92 -23.50 -4.60
CA SER A 104 -3.49 -24.89 -4.81
C SER A 104 -4.66 -25.80 -5.19
N ASP A 105 -4.38 -26.94 -5.81
CA ASP A 105 -5.39 -27.90 -6.27
C ASP A 105 -6.32 -28.37 -5.14
N ASP A 106 -5.77 -28.54 -3.95
CA ASP A 106 -6.52 -28.87 -2.73
C ASP A 106 -7.25 -27.68 -2.11
N LYS A 107 -7.07 -26.47 -2.68
CA LYS A 107 -7.67 -25.20 -2.25
C LYS A 107 -7.33 -24.75 -0.81
N PHE A 108 -6.29 -25.32 -0.22
CA PHE A 108 -5.85 -24.93 1.13
C PHE A 108 -4.81 -23.82 1.16
N THR A 109 -4.02 -23.68 0.10
CA THR A 109 -2.92 -22.72 0.06
C THR A 109 -3.09 -21.78 -1.13
N MET A 110 -3.03 -20.48 -0.88
CA MET A 110 -2.91 -19.46 -1.90
C MET A 110 -1.44 -19.04 -2.00
N THR A 111 -0.93 -18.95 -3.21
CA THR A 111 0.36 -18.34 -3.52
C THR A 111 0.15 -17.14 -4.43
N GLY A 112 1.00 -16.14 -4.31
CA GLY A 112 0.91 -14.94 -5.15
C GLY A 112 2.28 -14.37 -5.49
N PHE A 113 2.34 -13.74 -6.64
CA PHE A 113 3.45 -12.90 -7.08
C PHE A 113 2.91 -11.53 -7.45
N ASN A 114 3.65 -10.49 -7.12
CA ASN A 114 3.29 -9.12 -7.43
C ASN A 114 4.51 -8.29 -7.77
N GLY A 115 4.26 -7.18 -8.44
CA GLY A 115 5.27 -6.15 -8.71
C GLY A 115 4.63 -4.78 -8.54
N PHE A 116 5.38 -3.85 -7.96
CA PHE A 116 4.94 -2.49 -7.71
C PHE A 116 5.93 -1.46 -8.23
N LEU A 117 5.39 -0.30 -8.53
CA LEU A 117 6.12 0.93 -8.82
C LEU A 117 5.64 2.00 -7.82
N ASP A 118 6.58 2.53 -7.06
CA ASP A 118 6.39 3.64 -6.15
C ASP A 118 7.00 4.90 -6.75
N LEU A 119 6.29 5.99 -6.72
CA LEU A 119 6.73 7.30 -7.19
C LEU A 119 6.40 8.34 -6.12
N ASP A 120 7.30 9.29 -5.87
CA ASP A 120 6.99 10.44 -5.05
C ASP A 120 7.07 11.75 -5.83
N ASP A 121 6.52 12.81 -5.27
CA ASP A 121 6.47 14.14 -5.87
C ASP A 121 7.83 14.87 -5.86
N ALA A 122 8.84 14.36 -5.15
CA ALA A 122 10.21 14.84 -5.23
C ALA A 122 10.97 14.29 -6.44
N GLY A 123 10.46 13.23 -7.07
CA GLY A 123 11.06 12.56 -8.23
C GLY A 123 11.80 11.27 -7.90
N ASN A 124 11.67 10.74 -6.69
CA ASN A 124 12.15 9.41 -6.37
C ASN A 124 11.25 8.35 -7.00
N ALA A 125 11.86 7.26 -7.43
CA ALA A 125 11.14 6.11 -7.93
C ALA A 125 11.76 4.80 -7.45
N ARG A 126 10.91 3.83 -7.11
CA ARG A 126 11.29 2.50 -6.63
C ARG A 126 10.39 1.44 -7.26
N THR A 127 10.96 0.32 -7.63
CA THR A 127 10.19 -0.87 -8.02
C THR A 127 10.34 -1.96 -6.98
N SER A 128 9.37 -2.85 -6.91
CA SER A 128 9.46 -4.04 -6.07
C SER A 128 8.89 -5.28 -6.73
N LEU A 129 9.39 -6.43 -6.28
CA LEU A 129 8.86 -7.74 -6.59
C LEU A 129 8.52 -8.44 -5.29
N GLY A 130 7.31 -8.98 -5.20
CA GLY A 130 6.80 -9.64 -4.01
C GLY A 130 6.33 -11.05 -4.28
N PHE A 131 6.46 -11.87 -3.26
CA PHE A 131 5.89 -13.22 -3.17
C PHE A 131 5.06 -13.34 -1.90
N GLU A 132 3.93 -14.00 -1.99
CA GLU A 132 3.09 -14.34 -0.84
C GLU A 132 2.65 -15.80 -0.89
N ALA A 133 2.54 -16.41 0.29
CA ALA A 133 1.92 -17.72 0.47
C ALA A 133 1.07 -17.70 1.74
N ARG A 134 -0.19 -18.08 1.63
CA ARG A 134 -1.13 -18.03 2.75
C ARG A 134 -2.01 -19.27 2.79
N ASN A 135 -2.33 -19.71 4.00
CA ASN A 135 -3.39 -20.65 4.25
C ASN A 135 -4.28 -20.14 5.40
N ALA A 136 -5.20 -20.95 5.89
CA ALA A 136 -6.13 -20.56 6.96
C ALA A 136 -5.46 -20.16 8.28
N VAL A 137 -4.21 -20.58 8.52
CA VAL A 137 -3.54 -20.45 9.83
C VAL A 137 -2.25 -19.63 9.73
N MET A 138 -1.59 -19.64 8.57
CA MET A 138 -0.27 -19.03 8.40
C MET A 138 -0.21 -18.20 7.12
N GLY A 139 0.57 -17.13 7.17
CA GLY A 139 0.92 -16.30 6.03
C GLY A 139 2.41 -16.01 6.01
N PHE A 140 2.98 -16.06 4.82
CA PHE A 140 4.34 -15.62 4.54
C PHE A 140 4.30 -14.63 3.39
N SER A 141 5.09 -13.56 3.47
CA SER A 141 5.39 -12.68 2.35
C SER A 141 6.85 -12.28 2.36
N ALA A 142 7.39 -12.03 1.17
CA ALA A 142 8.74 -11.52 0.96
C ALA A 142 8.71 -10.52 -0.18
N ASN A 143 9.39 -9.41 -0.03
CA ASN A 143 9.50 -8.36 -1.03
C ASN A 143 10.97 -7.99 -1.22
N TYR A 144 11.33 -7.72 -2.45
CA TYR A 144 12.60 -7.09 -2.83
C TYR A 144 12.30 -5.76 -3.50
N TYR A 145 13.05 -4.74 -3.11
CA TYR A 145 12.90 -3.37 -3.58
C TYR A 145 14.17 -2.91 -4.28
N ALA A 146 14.03 -2.19 -5.38
CA ALA A 146 15.13 -1.60 -6.10
C ALA A 146 14.81 -0.14 -6.44
N GLY A 147 15.70 0.78 -6.07
CA GLY A 147 15.66 2.17 -6.48
C GLY A 147 15.90 2.28 -7.98
N ILE A 148 15.10 3.08 -8.67
CA ILE A 148 15.24 3.31 -10.12
C ILE A 148 15.43 4.78 -10.49
N ALA A 149 15.10 5.69 -9.60
CA ALA A 149 15.40 7.12 -9.72
C ALA A 149 15.55 7.76 -8.34
N ASP A 150 16.52 8.63 -8.23
CA ASP A 150 16.81 9.43 -7.04
C ASP A 150 16.50 10.90 -7.31
N ALA A 151 15.84 11.59 -6.37
CA ALA A 151 15.75 13.04 -6.36
C ALA A 151 17.11 13.66 -5.99
N SER A 152 17.33 14.94 -6.34
CA SER A 152 18.65 15.61 -6.38
C SER A 152 19.57 15.38 -5.16
N ASP A 153 19.04 15.27 -3.95
CA ASP A 153 19.80 15.13 -2.72
C ASP A 153 19.34 13.91 -1.89
N GLU A 154 18.62 12.99 -2.52
CA GLU A 154 18.07 11.82 -1.88
C GLU A 154 18.53 10.55 -2.57
N LYS A 155 18.59 9.47 -1.80
CA LYS A 155 18.91 8.15 -2.30
C LYS A 155 17.76 7.19 -1.99
N VAL A 156 17.23 6.56 -3.02
CA VAL A 156 16.25 5.49 -2.88
C VAL A 156 16.99 4.19 -2.60
N LEU A 157 16.79 3.65 -1.42
CA LEU A 157 17.52 2.46 -0.98
C LEU A 157 16.94 1.19 -1.61
N ASP A 158 17.81 0.30 -2.03
CA ASP A 158 17.49 -1.09 -2.30
C ASP A 158 17.28 -1.82 -0.97
N GLY A 159 16.48 -2.88 -1.00
CA GLY A 159 16.26 -3.63 0.23
C GLY A 159 15.31 -4.80 0.06
N TYR A 160 15.04 -5.44 1.16
CA TYR A 160 14.08 -6.53 1.21
C TYR A 160 13.39 -6.59 2.57
N ASP A 161 12.21 -7.17 2.57
CA ASP A 161 11.50 -7.52 3.79
C ASP A 161 10.88 -8.92 3.69
N TYR A 162 10.63 -9.49 4.87
CA TYR A 162 9.83 -10.70 5.01
C TYR A 162 8.88 -10.54 6.17
N ARG A 163 7.70 -11.12 6.03
CA ARG A 163 6.73 -11.27 7.10
C ARG A 163 6.32 -12.73 7.23
N LEU A 164 6.33 -13.24 8.44
CA LEU A 164 5.69 -14.49 8.82
C LEU A 164 4.59 -14.15 9.82
N ALA A 165 3.37 -14.56 9.54
CA ALA A 165 2.24 -14.41 10.44
C ALA A 165 1.59 -15.76 10.70
N SER A 166 1.08 -15.96 11.91
CA SER A 166 0.35 -17.17 12.28
C SER A 166 -0.77 -16.85 13.25
N GLN A 167 -1.91 -17.51 13.06
CA GLN A 167 -3.00 -17.45 14.02
C GLN A 167 -2.52 -17.92 15.39
N ILE A 168 -2.88 -17.17 16.44
CA ILE A 168 -2.59 -17.58 17.81
C ILE A 168 -3.52 -18.73 18.19
N PRO A 169 -2.98 -19.85 18.68
CA PRO A 169 -3.80 -20.99 19.09
C PRO A 169 -4.92 -20.57 20.04
N TYR A 170 -6.14 -21.04 19.77
CA TYR A 170 -7.37 -20.73 20.52
C TYR A 170 -7.89 -19.28 20.40
N LEU A 171 -7.17 -18.38 19.76
CA LEU A 171 -7.59 -17.00 19.52
C LEU A 171 -7.82 -16.77 18.02
N HIS A 172 -8.97 -17.20 17.50
CA HIS A 172 -9.30 -17.13 16.07
C HIS A 172 -9.37 -15.69 15.50
N TRP A 173 -9.43 -14.72 16.37
CA TRP A 173 -9.48 -13.29 16.09
C TRP A 173 -8.12 -12.59 16.24
N ALA A 174 -7.02 -13.35 16.44
CA ALA A 174 -5.70 -12.78 16.64
C ALA A 174 -4.61 -13.56 15.88
N ASN A 175 -3.73 -12.83 15.22
CA ASN A 175 -2.49 -13.34 14.64
C ASN A 175 -1.28 -12.76 15.37
N ALA A 176 -0.24 -13.56 15.53
CA ALA A 176 1.10 -13.09 15.85
C ALA A 176 1.91 -12.99 14.57
N PHE A 177 2.81 -12.01 14.47
CA PHE A 177 3.69 -11.87 13.33
C PHE A 177 5.12 -11.51 13.73
N ILE A 178 6.03 -11.84 12.84
CA ILE A 178 7.41 -11.39 12.84
C ILE A 178 7.70 -10.80 11.46
N ASP A 179 8.20 -9.57 11.44
CA ASP A 179 8.74 -8.89 10.25
C ASP A 179 10.25 -8.74 10.40
N SER A 180 10.97 -8.92 9.31
CA SER A 180 12.39 -8.59 9.20
C SER A 180 12.61 -7.77 7.95
N TYR A 181 13.48 -6.78 8.02
CA TYR A 181 13.82 -5.92 6.89
C TYR A 181 15.30 -5.55 6.90
N ASN A 182 15.81 -5.32 5.71
CA ASN A 182 17.14 -4.74 5.50
C ASN A 182 17.06 -3.78 4.30
N TRP A 183 17.64 -2.58 4.49
CA TRP A 183 17.78 -1.53 3.48
C TRP A 183 19.24 -1.20 3.34
N SER A 184 19.77 -1.34 2.14
CA SER A 184 21.17 -1.10 1.83
C SER A 184 21.51 0.38 1.92
N GLY A 185 22.49 0.71 2.74
CA GLY A 185 23.00 2.07 2.89
C GLY A 185 24.25 2.27 2.03
N GLU A 186 24.13 2.84 0.82
CA GLU A 186 25.29 3.01 -0.08
C GLU A 186 26.44 3.83 0.54
N ASP A 187 26.12 4.91 1.26
CA ASP A 187 27.09 5.81 1.92
C ASP A 187 27.00 5.80 3.46
N ARG A 188 26.29 4.84 4.02
CA ARG A 188 26.02 4.68 5.45
C ARG A 188 25.79 3.21 5.77
N ASP A 189 25.75 2.87 7.05
CA ASP A 189 25.39 1.53 7.50
C ASP A 189 24.00 1.12 7.01
N ASP A 190 23.82 -0.17 6.73
CA ASP A 190 22.51 -0.74 6.40
C ASP A 190 21.52 -0.48 7.52
N ILE A 191 20.26 -0.28 7.13
CA ILE A 191 19.15 -0.14 8.07
C ILE A 191 18.43 -1.47 8.14
N GLU A 192 18.62 -2.19 9.24
CA GLU A 192 17.99 -3.48 9.43
C GLU A 192 17.19 -3.54 10.74
N GLY A 193 16.24 -4.46 10.80
CA GLY A 193 15.46 -4.61 12.01
C GLY A 193 14.50 -5.79 11.98
N ILE A 194 14.01 -6.10 13.17
CA ILE A 194 12.99 -7.11 13.41
C ILE A 194 11.85 -6.47 14.19
N LYS A 195 10.60 -6.71 13.76
CA LYS A 195 9.39 -6.31 14.47
C LYS A 195 8.62 -7.55 14.88
N LEU A 196 8.14 -7.56 16.09
CA LEU A 196 7.23 -8.57 16.61
C LEU A 196 5.92 -7.89 16.99
N GLY A 197 4.79 -8.50 16.66
CA GLY A 197 3.51 -7.91 16.98
C GLY A 197 2.35 -8.89 16.87
N SER A 198 1.16 -8.36 17.13
CA SER A 198 -0.09 -9.06 16.94
C SER A 198 -1.10 -8.17 16.23
N GLU A 199 -1.95 -8.78 15.42
CA GLU A 199 -3.09 -8.18 14.74
C GLU A 199 -4.38 -8.79 15.28
N LEU A 200 -5.35 -7.94 15.57
CA LEU A 200 -6.68 -8.34 16.08
C LEU A 200 -7.71 -8.05 14.98
N PHE A 201 -8.62 -8.98 14.72
CA PHE A 201 -9.66 -8.91 13.67
C PHE A 201 -11.06 -8.87 14.26
#